data_7f7b1fab786bb66c3c1470d4037edce6
#
_entry.id   7f7b1fab786bb66c3c1470d4037edce6
#
_cell.length_a   1.000
_cell.length_b   1.000
_cell.length_c   1.000
_cell.angle_alpha   90.00
_cell.angle_beta   90.00
_cell.angle_gamma   90.00
#
_symmetry.space_group_name_H-M   'P 1'
#
loop_
_entity.id
_entity.type
_entity.pdbx_description
1 polymer ?
#
loop_
_entity_poly.entity_id
_entity_poly.type
_entity_poly.pdbx_seq_one_letter_code
_entity_poly.pdbx_strand_id
1 'polypeptide(L)'
;MKTRRITLETHLHKIAEYDENVKNLESVFNIQKQKVTRYIGSVVTSFPTYSTHDAVHSMNIISAIEKILGQKTIKKMSGIDTFLILMCAYMHDTGMLYSDEEVKQLWETEGFQDFLTSARKREDEVGRAARKIDKAENGEGCSVLEVRRSVAVILMEYFRPRHGQRIKHVTDARTSEFGSLLSIDDSFLPDRIIHNIYRISMAHNWSFEDILKEMPLADSFGVEEFHPRMVAYLIRMGDLCDMDNNRFNGVGIKVFGNLGEENLAHYFKHKSVETLHISSDGIVVVANVCYCLLYTSPSPRDLSTSR
;
A
#
# COMPACT_ATOMS: atom_id res chain seq x y z
N MET A 1 -31.48 11.17 -20.03
CA MET A 1 -31.08 10.52 -18.76
C MET A 1 -29.56 10.33 -18.76
N LYS A 2 -28.80 10.93 -17.86
CA LYS A 2 -27.37 10.63 -17.69
C LYS A 2 -27.28 9.17 -17.20
N THR A 3 -26.79 8.26 -18.01
CA THR A 3 -26.52 6.87 -17.59
C THR A 3 -25.60 6.92 -16.37
N ARG A 4 -26.09 6.44 -15.23
CA ARG A 4 -25.30 6.41 -13.99
C ARG A 4 -24.06 5.58 -14.23
N ARG A 5 -22.88 6.15 -13.97
CA ARG A 5 -21.59 5.48 -14.09
C ARG A 5 -21.58 4.23 -13.18
N ILE A 6 -21.21 3.09 -13.71
CA ILE A 6 -21.09 1.85 -12.95
C ILE A 6 -19.69 1.86 -12.31
N THR A 7 -19.62 1.70 -10.99
CA THR A 7 -18.40 1.47 -10.24
C THR A 7 -18.17 -0.02 -10.05
N LEU A 8 -16.94 -0.42 -9.69
CA LEU A 8 -16.63 -1.82 -9.35
C LEU A 8 -17.50 -2.31 -8.20
N GLU A 9 -17.72 -1.50 -7.15
CA GLU A 9 -18.60 -1.87 -6.05
C GLU A 9 -20.04 -2.07 -6.50
N THR A 10 -20.59 -1.15 -7.32
CA THR A 10 -21.96 -1.32 -7.86
C THR A 10 -22.07 -2.46 -8.84
N HIS A 11 -21.00 -2.82 -9.52
CA HIS A 11 -20.95 -3.98 -10.41
C HIS A 11 -20.98 -5.28 -9.61
N LEU A 12 -20.14 -5.40 -8.57
CA LEU A 12 -20.13 -6.55 -7.66
C LEU A 12 -21.53 -6.76 -7.05
N HIS A 13 -22.13 -5.69 -6.51
CA HIS A 13 -23.48 -5.73 -5.95
C HIS A 13 -24.52 -6.26 -6.93
N LYS A 14 -24.51 -5.78 -8.18
CA LYS A 14 -25.45 -6.25 -9.20
C LYS A 14 -25.32 -7.72 -9.53
N ILE A 15 -24.10 -8.27 -9.54
CA ILE A 15 -23.89 -9.70 -9.79
C ILE A 15 -24.39 -10.48 -8.56
N ALA A 16 -24.14 -9.99 -7.36
CA ALA A 16 -24.57 -10.58 -6.09
C ALA A 16 -26.11 -10.70 -5.94
N GLU A 17 -26.89 -9.90 -6.69
CA GLU A 17 -28.36 -10.00 -6.70
C GLU A 17 -28.86 -11.33 -7.28
N TYR A 18 -28.08 -12.01 -8.13
CA TYR A 18 -28.50 -13.24 -8.82
C TYR A 18 -27.47 -14.40 -8.72
N ASP A 19 -26.31 -14.18 -8.11
CA ASP A 19 -25.28 -15.19 -7.88
C ASP A 19 -24.92 -15.28 -6.39
N GLU A 20 -25.25 -16.40 -5.75
CA GLU A 20 -25.06 -16.60 -4.32
C GLU A 20 -23.56 -16.69 -3.94
N ASN A 21 -22.68 -17.19 -4.84
CA ASN A 21 -21.25 -17.20 -4.60
C ASN A 21 -20.71 -15.78 -4.57
N VAL A 22 -21.13 -14.93 -5.51
CA VAL A 22 -20.70 -13.52 -5.57
C VAL A 22 -21.29 -12.72 -4.41
N LYS A 23 -22.48 -13.06 -3.92
CA LYS A 23 -23.05 -12.46 -2.72
C LYS A 23 -22.22 -12.76 -1.47
N ASN A 24 -21.71 -13.96 -1.35
CA ASN A 24 -20.77 -14.32 -0.28
C ASN A 24 -19.47 -13.50 -0.39
N LEU A 25 -18.90 -13.38 -1.61
CA LEU A 25 -17.73 -12.54 -1.87
C LEU A 25 -17.98 -11.07 -1.50
N GLU A 26 -19.12 -10.52 -1.86
CA GLU A 26 -19.50 -9.15 -1.51
C GLU A 26 -19.58 -8.97 0.02
N SER A 27 -20.15 -9.93 0.72
CA SER A 27 -20.25 -9.90 2.19
C SER A 27 -18.87 -9.89 2.83
N VAL A 28 -17.96 -10.77 2.41
CA VAL A 28 -16.58 -10.80 2.87
C VAL A 28 -15.86 -9.47 2.58
N PHE A 29 -16.02 -8.94 1.36
CA PHE A 29 -15.43 -7.64 1.00
C PHE A 29 -15.92 -6.52 1.90
N ASN A 30 -17.23 -6.41 2.13
CA ASN A 30 -17.81 -5.34 2.94
C ASN A 30 -17.32 -5.38 4.39
N ILE A 31 -17.20 -6.57 4.97
CA ILE A 31 -16.62 -6.76 6.31
C ILE A 31 -15.14 -6.34 6.31
N GLN A 32 -14.36 -6.82 5.36
CA GLN A 32 -12.93 -6.53 5.30
C GLN A 32 -12.65 -5.05 5.03
N LYS A 33 -13.43 -4.42 4.15
CA LYS A 33 -13.39 -2.97 3.89
C LYS A 33 -13.57 -2.18 5.18
N GLN A 34 -14.56 -2.54 6.01
CA GLN A 34 -14.81 -1.87 7.30
C GLN A 34 -13.64 -2.06 8.26
N LYS A 35 -13.11 -3.29 8.39
CA LYS A 35 -11.96 -3.60 9.24
C LYS A 35 -10.74 -2.78 8.82
N VAL A 36 -10.35 -2.84 7.55
CA VAL A 36 -9.18 -2.12 7.04
C VAL A 36 -9.37 -0.61 7.17
N THR A 37 -10.51 -0.05 6.78
CA THR A 37 -10.80 1.39 6.91
C THR A 37 -10.62 1.88 8.34
N ARG A 38 -11.00 1.06 9.33
CA ARG A 38 -10.89 1.43 10.74
C ARG A 38 -9.45 1.48 11.23
N TYR A 39 -8.59 0.59 10.78
CA TYR A 39 -7.26 0.41 11.36
C TYR A 39 -6.13 0.96 10.50
N ILE A 40 -6.27 1.04 9.19
CA ILE A 40 -5.22 1.53 8.30
C ILE A 40 -4.82 2.99 8.59
N GLY A 41 -5.74 3.79 9.11
CA GLY A 41 -5.47 5.17 9.53
C GLY A 41 -4.44 5.30 10.66
N SER A 42 -4.16 4.23 11.42
CA SER A 42 -3.12 4.23 12.45
C SER A 42 -1.70 4.32 11.85
N VAL A 43 -1.51 3.97 10.58
CA VAL A 43 -0.24 4.17 9.85
C VAL A 43 0.18 5.64 9.90
N VAL A 44 -0.75 6.57 9.72
CA VAL A 44 -0.47 8.02 9.78
C VAL A 44 -0.01 8.45 11.18
N THR A 45 -0.54 7.81 12.24
CA THR A 45 -0.11 8.08 13.62
C THR A 45 1.31 7.58 13.87
N SER A 46 1.65 6.44 13.30
CA SER A 46 2.97 5.82 13.42
C SER A 46 4.02 6.53 12.55
N PHE A 47 3.60 7.01 11.37
CA PHE A 47 4.46 7.67 10.38
C PHE A 47 3.88 9.04 9.96
N PRO A 48 3.88 10.05 10.83
CA PRO A 48 3.16 11.30 10.61
C PRO A 48 3.71 12.17 9.46
N THR A 49 4.91 11.89 8.99
CA THR A 49 5.56 12.58 7.86
C THR A 49 5.43 11.82 6.54
N TYR A 50 4.77 10.67 6.54
CA TYR A 50 4.56 9.85 5.36
C TYR A 50 3.30 10.27 4.58
N SER A 51 3.21 9.87 3.31
CA SER A 51 1.97 10.03 2.55
C SER A 51 0.83 9.26 3.23
N THR A 52 -0.38 9.80 3.18
CA THR A 52 -1.53 9.16 3.83
C THR A 52 -1.82 7.79 3.20
N HIS A 53 -1.69 6.74 4.02
CA HIS A 53 -2.16 5.39 3.72
C HIS A 53 -3.45 5.20 4.51
N ASP A 54 -4.55 5.64 3.93
CA ASP A 54 -5.87 5.60 4.53
C ASP A 54 -6.91 5.04 3.54
N ALA A 55 -8.16 4.99 3.94
CA ALA A 55 -9.24 4.52 3.08
C ALA A 55 -9.40 5.37 1.80
N VAL A 56 -8.98 6.64 1.83
CA VAL A 56 -9.05 7.53 0.65
C VAL A 56 -8.04 7.07 -0.40
N HIS A 57 -6.84 6.64 0.01
CA HIS A 57 -5.87 6.03 -0.91
C HIS A 57 -6.45 4.80 -1.62
N SER A 58 -7.04 3.86 -0.88
CA SER A 58 -7.69 2.69 -1.48
C SER A 58 -8.81 3.08 -2.47
N MET A 59 -9.61 4.09 -2.13
CA MET A 59 -10.68 4.62 -3.01
C MET A 59 -10.09 5.27 -4.28
N ASN A 60 -8.98 5.99 -4.17
CA ASN A 60 -8.29 6.59 -5.31
C ASN A 60 -7.74 5.53 -6.26
N ILE A 61 -7.14 4.47 -5.73
CA ILE A 61 -6.69 3.30 -6.51
C ILE A 61 -7.87 2.71 -7.29
N ILE A 62 -8.99 2.42 -6.62
CA ILE A 62 -10.19 1.88 -7.25
C ILE A 62 -10.69 2.84 -8.34
N SER A 63 -10.75 4.14 -8.08
CA SER A 63 -11.18 5.14 -9.06
C SER A 63 -10.25 5.21 -10.28
N ALA A 64 -8.93 5.07 -10.08
CA ALA A 64 -7.96 4.99 -11.17
C ALA A 64 -8.17 3.73 -12.02
N ILE A 65 -8.33 2.57 -11.37
CA ILE A 65 -8.62 1.29 -12.04
C ILE A 65 -9.92 1.37 -12.85
N GLU A 66 -10.99 1.95 -12.30
CA GLU A 66 -12.25 2.14 -13.01
C GLU A 66 -12.13 2.99 -14.27
N LYS A 67 -11.24 4.00 -14.25
CA LYS A 67 -10.94 4.83 -15.41
C LYS A 67 -10.12 4.06 -16.45
N ILE A 68 -9.12 3.28 -16.02
CA ILE A 68 -8.30 2.43 -16.89
C ILE A 68 -9.16 1.38 -17.58
N LEU A 69 -10.01 0.67 -16.84
CA LEU A 69 -10.88 -0.36 -17.40
C LEU A 69 -11.97 0.20 -18.33
N GLY A 70 -12.51 1.35 -17.97
CA GLY A 70 -13.66 1.93 -18.67
C GLY A 70 -14.96 1.16 -18.46
N GLN A 71 -16.08 1.80 -18.73
CA GLN A 71 -17.43 1.29 -18.42
C GLN A 71 -17.79 -0.01 -19.17
N LYS A 72 -17.26 -0.19 -20.40
CA LYS A 72 -17.55 -1.39 -21.21
C LYS A 72 -16.89 -2.63 -20.64
N THR A 73 -15.65 -2.49 -20.14
CA THR A 73 -14.90 -3.59 -19.53
C THR A 73 -15.48 -3.96 -18.18
N ILE A 74 -15.75 -2.97 -17.30
CA ILE A 74 -16.34 -3.23 -15.97
C ILE A 74 -17.63 -4.06 -16.09
N LYS A 75 -18.50 -3.74 -17.05
CA LYS A 75 -19.76 -4.49 -17.27
C LYS A 75 -19.57 -5.96 -17.63
N LYS A 76 -18.40 -6.35 -18.10
CA LYS A 76 -18.10 -7.70 -18.58
C LYS A 76 -17.22 -8.48 -17.60
N MET A 77 -16.73 -7.83 -16.56
CA MET A 77 -15.87 -8.48 -15.57
C MET A 77 -16.63 -9.55 -14.78
N SER A 78 -15.93 -10.62 -14.43
CA SER A 78 -16.45 -11.64 -13.53
C SER A 78 -16.65 -11.09 -12.11
N GLY A 79 -17.52 -11.72 -11.32
CA GLY A 79 -17.71 -11.38 -9.92
C GLY A 79 -16.42 -11.52 -9.13
N ILE A 80 -15.66 -12.59 -9.38
CA ILE A 80 -14.42 -12.87 -8.66
C ILE A 80 -13.29 -11.89 -9.01
N ASP A 81 -13.11 -11.50 -10.29
CA ASP A 81 -12.11 -10.48 -10.65
C ASP A 81 -12.44 -9.13 -10.01
N THR A 82 -13.72 -8.77 -10.02
CA THR A 82 -14.20 -7.53 -9.39
C THR A 82 -13.95 -7.54 -7.89
N PHE A 83 -14.26 -8.66 -7.22
CA PHE A 83 -13.99 -8.85 -5.80
C PHE A 83 -12.50 -8.74 -5.48
N LEU A 84 -11.63 -9.40 -6.26
CA LEU A 84 -10.18 -9.38 -6.02
C LEU A 84 -9.59 -7.99 -6.18
N ILE A 85 -10.03 -7.20 -7.17
CA ILE A 85 -9.58 -5.80 -7.31
C ILE A 85 -9.97 -4.99 -6.07
N LEU A 86 -11.22 -5.08 -5.67
CA LEU A 86 -11.72 -4.33 -4.51
C LEU A 86 -11.00 -4.74 -3.22
N MET A 87 -10.88 -6.05 -3.00
CA MET A 87 -10.23 -6.61 -1.81
C MET A 87 -8.76 -6.20 -1.73
N CYS A 88 -7.99 -6.39 -2.82
CA CYS A 88 -6.57 -6.09 -2.85
C CYS A 88 -6.29 -4.58 -2.77
N ALA A 89 -7.17 -3.72 -3.31
CA ALA A 89 -7.04 -2.27 -3.17
C ALA A 89 -7.12 -1.80 -1.71
N TYR A 90 -7.87 -2.49 -0.85
CA TYR A 90 -7.87 -2.20 0.59
C TYR A 90 -6.73 -2.90 1.35
N MET A 91 -6.32 -4.09 0.92
CA MET A 91 -5.37 -4.93 1.66
C MET A 91 -3.90 -4.60 1.42
N HIS A 92 -3.53 -4.01 0.27
CA HIS A 92 -2.14 -3.93 -0.21
C HIS A 92 -1.17 -3.23 0.75
N ASP A 93 -1.63 -2.25 1.52
CA ASP A 93 -0.81 -1.48 2.47
C ASP A 93 -0.95 -1.92 3.94
N THR A 94 -1.79 -2.91 4.23
CA THR A 94 -1.97 -3.39 5.62
C THR A 94 -0.68 -3.86 6.26
N GLY A 95 0.29 -4.31 5.47
CA GLY A 95 1.63 -4.66 5.95
C GLY A 95 2.46 -3.50 6.52
N MET A 96 2.01 -2.25 6.39
CA MET A 96 2.60 -1.09 7.07
C MET A 96 2.23 -0.99 8.55
N LEU A 97 1.20 -1.71 8.99
CA LEU A 97 0.80 -1.75 10.39
C LEU A 97 1.81 -2.53 11.22
N TYR A 98 2.06 -2.07 12.44
CA TYR A 98 2.86 -2.75 13.44
C TYR A 98 2.37 -2.38 14.84
N SER A 99 2.56 -3.29 15.81
CA SER A 99 2.31 -3.04 17.23
C SER A 99 3.61 -2.71 17.97
N ASP A 100 3.48 -2.11 19.16
CA ASP A 100 4.62 -1.86 20.02
C ASP A 100 5.33 -3.16 20.43
N GLU A 101 4.57 -4.24 20.60
CA GLU A 101 5.12 -5.55 20.92
C GLU A 101 5.93 -6.14 19.76
N GLU A 102 5.42 -6.01 18.53
CA GLU A 102 6.17 -6.41 17.32
C GLU A 102 7.48 -5.62 17.21
N VAL A 103 7.45 -4.32 17.50
CA VAL A 103 8.66 -3.47 17.45
C VAL A 103 9.67 -3.90 18.52
N LYS A 104 9.24 -4.23 19.74
CA LYS A 104 10.14 -4.74 20.79
C LYS A 104 10.83 -6.02 20.35
N GLN A 105 10.04 -7.00 19.84
CA GLN A 105 10.59 -8.26 19.35
C GLN A 105 11.55 -8.05 18.18
N LEU A 106 11.19 -7.16 17.23
CA LEU A 106 12.04 -6.81 16.10
C LEU A 106 13.37 -6.22 16.57
N TRP A 107 13.34 -5.35 17.60
CA TRP A 107 14.55 -4.68 18.12
C TRP A 107 15.59 -5.66 18.67
N GLU A 108 15.15 -6.81 19.17
CA GLU A 108 16.02 -7.87 19.70
C GLU A 108 16.58 -8.80 18.62
N THR A 109 16.11 -8.69 17.37
CA THR A 109 16.58 -9.56 16.28
C THR A 109 17.94 -9.13 15.75
N GLU A 110 18.81 -10.10 15.48
CA GLU A 110 20.13 -9.88 14.87
C GLU A 110 19.99 -9.11 13.53
N GLY A 111 19.03 -9.50 12.69
CA GLY A 111 18.83 -8.85 11.39
C GLY A 111 18.43 -7.37 11.49
N PHE A 112 17.70 -6.96 12.53
CA PHE A 112 17.39 -5.55 12.74
C PHE A 112 18.59 -4.79 13.33
N GLN A 113 19.37 -5.41 14.20
CA GLN A 113 20.61 -4.82 14.75
C GLN A 113 21.66 -4.61 13.66
N ASP A 114 21.79 -5.56 12.71
CA ASP A 114 22.63 -5.41 11.52
C ASP A 114 22.17 -4.27 10.63
N PHE A 115 20.85 -4.14 10.44
CA PHE A 115 20.26 -3.01 9.73
C PHE A 115 20.59 -1.67 10.43
N LEU A 116 20.42 -1.56 11.73
CA LEU A 116 20.77 -0.35 12.50
C LEU A 116 22.26 -0.02 12.37
N THR A 117 23.13 -1.02 12.47
CA THR A 117 24.57 -0.87 12.34
C THR A 117 24.94 -0.34 10.94
N SER A 118 24.28 -0.85 9.91
CA SER A 118 24.44 -0.37 8.54
C SER A 118 23.88 1.03 8.35
N ALA A 119 22.72 1.32 8.93
CA ALA A 119 22.09 2.64 8.89
C ALA A 119 22.97 3.72 9.51
N ARG A 120 23.65 3.45 10.65
CA ARG A 120 24.56 4.41 11.32
C ARG A 120 25.67 4.95 10.38
N LYS A 121 26.06 4.18 9.35
CA LYS A 121 27.12 4.55 8.40
C LYS A 121 26.63 5.49 7.30
N ARG A 122 25.33 5.69 7.16
CA ARG A 122 24.72 6.55 6.13
C ARG A 122 24.89 8.02 6.50
N GLU A 123 25.03 8.88 5.50
CA GLU A 123 25.15 10.36 5.67
C GLU A 123 23.80 11.08 5.58
N ASP A 124 22.73 10.35 5.27
CA ASP A 124 21.37 10.86 5.14
C ASP A 124 20.61 10.96 6.48
N GLU A 125 19.29 11.22 6.40
CA GLU A 125 18.41 11.29 7.57
C GLU A 125 18.37 9.98 8.35
N VAL A 126 18.37 8.85 7.67
CA VAL A 126 18.34 7.52 8.29
C VAL A 126 19.59 7.31 9.15
N GLY A 127 20.76 7.69 8.63
CA GLY A 127 22.00 7.63 9.39
C GLY A 127 22.01 8.59 10.59
N ARG A 128 21.48 9.81 10.42
CA ARG A 128 21.32 10.75 11.55
C ARG A 128 20.38 10.19 12.63
N ALA A 129 19.27 9.58 12.23
CA ALA A 129 18.32 8.95 13.13
C ALA A 129 18.94 7.76 13.89
N ALA A 130 19.63 6.87 13.19
CA ALA A 130 20.29 5.71 13.78
C ALA A 130 21.37 6.12 14.82
N ARG A 131 22.18 7.14 14.51
CA ARG A 131 23.17 7.69 15.45
C ARG A 131 22.52 8.36 16.67
N LYS A 132 21.35 9.00 16.53
CA LYS A 132 20.62 9.56 17.69
C LYS A 132 20.07 8.48 18.61
N ILE A 133 19.58 7.38 18.05
CA ILE A 133 19.14 6.23 18.86
C ILE A 133 20.33 5.66 19.64
N ASP A 134 21.45 5.43 18.97
CA ASP A 134 22.68 4.94 19.60
C ASP A 134 23.16 5.81 20.76
N LYS A 135 23.14 7.14 20.60
CA LYS A 135 23.46 8.08 21.68
C LYS A 135 22.51 7.95 22.87
N ALA A 136 21.21 7.84 22.59
CA ALA A 136 20.22 7.70 23.66
C ALA A 136 20.38 6.38 24.40
N GLU A 137 20.67 5.27 23.73
CA GLU A 137 20.97 3.97 24.32
C GLU A 137 22.22 4.00 25.22
N ASN A 138 23.20 4.82 24.85
CA ASN A 138 24.44 5.03 25.63
C ASN A 138 24.28 6.10 26.74
N GLY A 139 23.08 6.63 27.00
CA GLY A 139 22.83 7.64 28.04
C GLY A 139 23.31 9.05 27.67
N GLU A 140 23.70 9.29 26.42
CA GLU A 140 24.04 10.63 25.94
C GLU A 140 22.75 11.43 25.70
N GLY A 141 22.66 12.64 26.26
CA GLY A 141 21.46 13.44 26.36
C GLY A 141 20.77 13.73 25.02
N CYS A 142 19.72 12.96 24.71
CA CYS A 142 18.77 13.22 23.64
C CYS A 142 17.38 13.47 24.24
N SER A 143 16.61 14.39 23.66
CA SER A 143 15.23 14.58 24.11
C SER A 143 14.36 13.37 23.69
N VAL A 144 13.36 13.03 24.51
CA VAL A 144 12.41 11.95 24.22
C VAL A 144 11.73 12.14 22.86
N LEU A 145 11.43 13.38 22.47
CA LEU A 145 10.84 13.68 21.16
C LEU A 145 11.79 13.38 19.98
N GLU A 146 13.08 13.66 20.16
CA GLU A 146 14.09 13.35 19.13
C GLU A 146 14.27 11.85 18.95
N VAL A 147 14.33 11.11 20.06
CA VAL A 147 14.41 9.65 20.02
C VAL A 147 13.18 9.06 19.34
N ARG A 148 11.96 9.47 19.74
CA ARG A 148 10.71 9.01 19.12
C ARG A 148 10.69 9.26 17.60
N ARG A 149 11.09 10.45 17.17
CA ARG A 149 11.17 10.77 15.72
C ARG A 149 12.20 9.90 15.01
N SER A 150 13.34 9.68 15.62
CA SER A 150 14.40 8.85 15.04
C SER A 150 13.94 7.39 14.91
N VAL A 151 13.26 6.85 15.91
CA VAL A 151 12.66 5.51 15.86
C VAL A 151 11.66 5.41 14.71
N ALA A 152 10.76 6.40 14.54
CA ALA A 152 9.80 6.41 13.44
C ALA A 152 10.49 6.40 12.06
N VAL A 153 11.57 7.17 11.87
CA VAL A 153 12.37 7.18 10.62
C VAL A 153 12.98 5.79 10.36
N ILE A 154 13.56 5.17 11.37
CA ILE A 154 14.20 3.85 11.26
C ILE A 154 13.17 2.76 10.94
N LEU A 155 12.03 2.74 11.64
CA LEU A 155 10.98 1.76 11.40
C LEU A 155 10.36 1.92 10.01
N MET A 156 10.16 3.16 9.55
CA MET A 156 9.68 3.43 8.21
C MET A 156 10.63 2.88 7.14
N GLU A 157 11.93 3.17 7.25
CA GLU A 157 12.96 2.68 6.33
C GLU A 157 13.03 1.15 6.34
N TYR A 158 12.84 0.53 7.49
CA TYR A 158 12.85 -0.92 7.62
C TYR A 158 11.59 -1.59 7.04
N PHE A 159 10.41 -1.08 7.36
CA PHE A 159 9.14 -1.70 6.97
C PHE A 159 8.73 -1.39 5.53
N ARG A 160 9.02 -0.20 5.03
CA ARG A 160 8.59 0.25 3.70
C ARG A 160 8.93 -0.71 2.55
N PRO A 161 10.16 -1.22 2.40
CA PRO A 161 10.46 -2.18 1.34
C PRO A 161 9.89 -3.58 1.59
N ARG A 162 9.43 -3.86 2.81
CA ARG A 162 8.98 -5.18 3.27
C ARG A 162 7.47 -5.29 3.44
N HIS A 163 6.74 -4.17 3.40
CA HIS A 163 5.32 -4.17 3.81
C HIS A 163 4.46 -5.10 2.97
N GLY A 164 4.70 -5.23 1.67
CA GLY A 164 3.97 -6.17 0.84
C GLY A 164 4.09 -7.62 1.35
N GLN A 165 5.29 -8.04 1.73
CA GLN A 165 5.54 -9.40 2.26
C GLN A 165 4.93 -9.61 3.65
N ARG A 166 4.73 -8.52 4.41
CA ARG A 166 4.17 -8.55 5.76
C ARG A 166 2.64 -8.65 5.82
N ILE A 167 1.93 -8.44 4.70
CA ILE A 167 0.46 -8.43 4.68
C ILE A 167 -0.12 -9.69 5.34
N LYS A 168 0.37 -10.87 4.97
CA LYS A 168 -0.07 -12.14 5.57
C LYS A 168 0.21 -12.18 7.08
N HIS A 169 1.41 -11.77 7.49
CA HIS A 169 1.80 -11.73 8.91
C HIS A 169 0.87 -10.82 9.72
N VAL A 170 0.64 -9.59 9.24
CA VAL A 170 -0.19 -8.59 9.93
C VAL A 170 -1.66 -9.01 10.01
N THR A 171 -2.16 -9.76 9.04
CA THR A 171 -3.57 -10.17 8.97
C THR A 171 -3.85 -11.58 9.47
N ASP A 172 -2.86 -12.30 9.99
CA ASP A 172 -3.02 -13.62 10.62
C ASP A 172 -3.09 -13.45 12.15
N ALA A 173 -4.20 -13.87 12.76
CA ALA A 173 -4.46 -13.78 14.20
C ALA A 173 -3.42 -14.55 15.06
N ARG A 174 -2.66 -15.46 14.45
CA ARG A 174 -1.62 -16.25 15.16
C ARG A 174 -0.28 -15.55 15.19
N THR A 175 -0.06 -14.54 14.37
CA THR A 175 1.24 -13.89 14.15
C THR A 175 1.26 -12.41 14.49
N SER A 176 0.10 -11.77 14.59
CA SER A 176 0.01 -10.33 14.87
C SER A 176 -1.22 -10.00 15.73
N GLU A 177 -1.08 -8.99 16.59
CA GLU A 177 -2.22 -8.42 17.33
C GLU A 177 -3.28 -7.84 16.38
N PHE A 178 -2.85 -7.25 15.27
CA PHE A 178 -3.76 -6.81 14.21
C PHE A 178 -4.47 -7.96 13.51
N GLY A 179 -3.90 -9.16 13.52
CA GLY A 179 -4.48 -10.33 12.89
C GLY A 179 -5.86 -10.69 13.46
N SER A 180 -6.07 -10.53 14.77
CA SER A 180 -7.39 -10.73 15.39
C SER A 180 -8.46 -9.74 14.88
N LEU A 181 -8.02 -8.57 14.38
CA LEU A 181 -8.86 -7.48 13.90
C LEU A 181 -9.01 -7.47 12.38
N LEU A 182 -7.96 -7.89 11.65
CA LEU A 182 -7.84 -7.77 10.20
C LEU A 182 -7.88 -9.10 9.45
N SER A 183 -7.96 -10.25 10.14
CA SER A 183 -8.08 -11.55 9.49
C SER A 183 -9.26 -11.57 8.51
N ILE A 184 -9.02 -12.16 7.35
CA ILE A 184 -10.06 -12.40 6.35
C ILE A 184 -10.97 -13.49 6.90
N ASP A 185 -12.29 -13.29 6.79
CA ASP A 185 -13.25 -14.36 7.10
C ASP A 185 -13.16 -15.43 6.00
N ASP A 186 -12.68 -16.61 6.38
CA ASP A 186 -12.44 -17.73 5.49
C ASP A 186 -13.64 -18.70 5.36
N SER A 187 -14.74 -18.41 6.10
CA SER A 187 -15.93 -19.28 6.12
C SER A 187 -16.52 -19.54 4.73
N PHE A 188 -16.34 -18.61 3.79
CA PHE A 188 -16.86 -18.65 2.43
C PHE A 188 -15.77 -18.61 1.35
N LEU A 189 -14.50 -18.53 1.74
CA LEU A 189 -13.38 -18.39 0.81
C LEU A 189 -12.47 -19.62 0.89
N PRO A 190 -12.26 -20.35 -0.21
CA PRO A 190 -11.20 -21.35 -0.27
C PRO A 190 -9.81 -20.73 -0.01
N ASP A 191 -8.93 -21.46 0.68
CA ASP A 191 -7.55 -21.06 0.97
C ASP A 191 -6.81 -20.50 -0.26
N ARG A 192 -7.09 -21.08 -1.43
CA ARG A 192 -6.51 -20.65 -2.70
C ARG A 192 -6.89 -19.21 -3.07
N ILE A 193 -8.12 -18.78 -2.81
CA ILE A 193 -8.55 -17.40 -3.06
C ILE A 193 -7.88 -16.45 -2.06
N ILE A 194 -7.82 -16.85 -0.79
CA ILE A 194 -7.10 -16.07 0.25
C ILE A 194 -5.61 -15.95 -0.12
N HIS A 195 -5.00 -17.04 -0.60
CA HIS A 195 -3.62 -17.01 -1.07
C HIS A 195 -3.41 -16.04 -2.25
N ASN A 196 -4.36 -16.02 -3.21
CA ASN A 196 -4.31 -15.05 -4.32
C ASN A 196 -4.47 -13.61 -3.83
N ILE A 197 -5.35 -13.34 -2.86
CA ILE A 197 -5.48 -12.00 -2.26
C ILE A 197 -4.12 -11.54 -1.71
N TYR A 198 -3.43 -12.37 -0.93
CA TYR A 198 -2.11 -12.03 -0.39
C TYR A 198 -1.06 -11.82 -1.48
N ARG A 199 -0.97 -12.72 -2.46
CA ARG A 199 0.00 -12.61 -3.55
C ARG A 199 -0.23 -11.38 -4.41
N ILE A 200 -1.47 -11.10 -4.79
CA ILE A 200 -1.84 -9.91 -5.58
C ILE A 200 -1.54 -8.64 -4.79
N SER A 201 -1.93 -8.61 -3.52
CA SER A 201 -1.65 -7.46 -2.65
C SER A 201 -0.14 -7.23 -2.48
N MET A 202 0.66 -8.28 -2.31
CA MET A 202 2.11 -8.20 -2.24
C MET A 202 2.73 -7.69 -3.55
N ALA A 203 2.15 -8.09 -4.68
CA ALA A 203 2.67 -7.78 -6.02
C ALA A 203 2.59 -6.29 -6.40
N HIS A 204 1.88 -5.44 -5.62
CA HIS A 204 1.91 -3.99 -5.86
C HIS A 204 3.32 -3.39 -5.73
N ASN A 205 4.24 -4.04 -5.01
CA ASN A 205 5.64 -3.67 -4.88
C ASN A 205 6.58 -4.32 -5.92
N TRP A 206 6.09 -5.25 -6.73
CA TRP A 206 6.91 -5.95 -7.72
C TRP A 206 7.12 -5.13 -8.99
N SER A 207 8.16 -5.46 -9.77
CA SER A 207 8.26 -4.96 -11.13
C SER A 207 7.16 -5.55 -12.03
N PHE A 208 6.90 -4.93 -13.17
CA PHE A 208 5.94 -5.50 -14.12
C PHE A 208 6.44 -6.83 -14.69
N GLU A 209 7.75 -7.00 -14.83
CA GLU A 209 8.42 -8.23 -15.24
C GLU A 209 8.23 -9.34 -14.21
N ASP A 210 8.36 -9.03 -12.92
CA ASP A 210 8.12 -9.99 -11.84
C ASP A 210 6.65 -10.43 -11.78
N ILE A 211 5.72 -9.49 -11.96
CA ILE A 211 4.29 -9.85 -12.05
C ILE A 211 4.04 -10.78 -13.24
N LEU A 212 4.64 -10.48 -14.41
CA LEU A 212 4.50 -11.30 -15.60
C LEU A 212 5.00 -12.72 -15.38
N LYS A 213 6.11 -12.86 -14.66
CA LYS A 213 6.77 -14.14 -14.42
C LYS A 213 6.10 -14.96 -13.32
N GLU A 214 5.77 -14.31 -12.21
CA GLU A 214 5.37 -15.01 -10.98
C GLU A 214 3.84 -15.16 -10.84
N MET A 215 3.03 -14.30 -11.48
CA MET A 215 1.58 -14.36 -11.33
C MET A 215 0.95 -15.20 -12.44
N PRO A 216 0.06 -16.16 -12.12
CA PRO A 216 -0.64 -16.97 -13.11
C PRO A 216 -1.55 -16.09 -13.97
N LEU A 217 -1.65 -16.42 -15.27
CA LEU A 217 -2.52 -15.71 -16.20
C LEU A 217 -3.98 -15.86 -15.79
N ALA A 218 -4.38 -17.07 -15.44
CA ALA A 218 -5.73 -17.42 -15.03
C ALA A 218 -5.71 -18.48 -13.92
N ASP A 219 -6.78 -18.53 -13.15
CA ASP A 219 -7.11 -19.54 -12.15
C ASP A 219 -8.64 -19.68 -12.11
N SER A 220 -9.21 -20.61 -11.34
CA SER A 220 -10.64 -20.91 -11.33
C SER A 220 -11.26 -20.77 -9.96
N PHE A 221 -12.48 -20.25 -9.90
CA PHE A 221 -13.32 -20.23 -8.70
C PHE A 221 -14.69 -20.82 -9.03
N GLY A 222 -14.93 -22.07 -8.61
CA GLY A 222 -16.08 -22.81 -9.06
C GLY A 222 -16.00 -23.05 -10.58
N VAL A 223 -16.99 -22.56 -11.30
CA VAL A 223 -17.07 -22.62 -12.77
C VAL A 223 -16.53 -21.36 -13.47
N GLU A 224 -16.22 -20.33 -12.71
CA GLU A 224 -15.69 -19.08 -13.24
C GLU A 224 -14.17 -19.09 -13.31
N GLU A 225 -13.62 -18.50 -14.37
CA GLU A 225 -12.20 -18.19 -14.49
C GLU A 225 -11.95 -16.78 -13.96
N PHE A 226 -10.82 -16.57 -13.28
CA PHE A 226 -10.36 -15.27 -12.83
C PHE A 226 -8.88 -15.05 -13.16
N HIS A 227 -8.43 -13.80 -13.11
CA HIS A 227 -7.18 -13.38 -13.72
C HIS A 227 -6.22 -12.70 -12.73
N PRO A 228 -5.49 -13.46 -11.88
CA PRO A 228 -4.62 -12.89 -10.84
C PRO A 228 -3.59 -11.91 -11.39
N ARG A 229 -2.98 -12.22 -12.54
CA ARG A 229 -1.98 -11.35 -13.19
C ARG A 229 -2.58 -10.00 -13.61
N MET A 230 -3.77 -10.01 -14.20
CA MET A 230 -4.48 -8.79 -14.58
C MET A 230 -4.79 -7.94 -13.36
N VAL A 231 -5.30 -8.57 -12.28
CA VAL A 231 -5.63 -7.86 -11.05
C VAL A 231 -4.36 -7.26 -10.43
N ALA A 232 -3.25 -8.00 -10.38
CA ALA A 232 -1.97 -7.51 -9.85
C ALA A 232 -1.46 -6.29 -10.64
N TYR A 233 -1.52 -6.32 -11.97
CA TYR A 233 -1.19 -5.16 -12.81
C TYR A 233 -2.10 -3.97 -12.53
N LEU A 234 -3.40 -4.18 -12.38
CA LEU A 234 -4.35 -3.11 -12.09
C LEU A 234 -4.10 -2.46 -10.72
N ILE A 235 -3.85 -3.26 -9.68
CA ILE A 235 -3.52 -2.73 -8.35
C ILE A 235 -2.24 -1.90 -8.41
N ARG A 236 -1.15 -2.43 -9.02
CA ARG A 236 0.09 -1.68 -9.17
C ARG A 236 -0.10 -0.39 -9.99
N MET A 237 -0.82 -0.44 -11.10
CA MET A 237 -1.11 0.75 -11.90
C MET A 237 -1.97 1.77 -11.15
N GLY A 238 -2.99 1.30 -10.42
CA GLY A 238 -3.84 2.16 -9.61
C GLY A 238 -3.05 2.87 -8.51
N ASP A 239 -2.16 2.16 -7.81
CA ASP A 239 -1.29 2.73 -6.79
C ASP A 239 -0.30 3.76 -7.37
N LEU A 240 0.31 3.45 -8.53
CA LEU A 240 1.19 4.40 -9.24
C LEU A 240 0.45 5.65 -9.72
N CYS A 241 -0.83 5.54 -10.03
CA CYS A 241 -1.67 6.65 -10.47
C CYS A 241 -2.23 7.51 -9.33
N ASP A 242 -2.11 7.09 -8.07
CA ASP A 242 -2.52 7.93 -6.94
C ASP A 242 -1.46 8.99 -6.64
N MET A 243 -1.36 9.96 -7.55
CA MET A 243 -0.44 11.10 -7.49
C MET A 243 -1.16 12.39 -7.06
N ASP A 244 -2.21 12.30 -6.25
CA ASP A 244 -2.96 13.49 -5.83
C ASP A 244 -2.14 14.34 -4.84
N ASN A 245 -2.22 15.67 -5.02
CA ASN A 245 -1.62 16.67 -4.14
C ASN A 245 -2.11 16.59 -2.69
N ASN A 246 -3.29 16.00 -2.46
CA ASN A 246 -3.88 15.84 -1.13
C ASN A 246 -3.30 14.65 -0.34
N ARG A 247 -2.43 13.86 -0.93
CA ARG A 247 -1.77 12.71 -0.27
C ARG A 247 -0.84 13.07 0.88
N PHE A 248 -0.39 14.33 0.92
CA PHE A 248 0.41 14.84 2.03
C PHE A 248 -0.41 15.81 2.87
N ASN A 249 -0.54 15.50 4.15
CA ASN A 249 -1.15 16.40 5.11
C ASN A 249 -0.25 17.63 5.30
N GLY A 250 -0.55 18.73 4.58
CA GLY A 250 0.22 19.97 4.66
C GLY A 250 0.26 20.59 6.07
N VAL A 251 -0.71 20.25 6.93
CA VAL A 251 -0.71 20.63 8.35
C VAL A 251 0.28 19.74 9.11
N GLY A 252 0.30 18.43 8.86
CA GLY A 252 1.27 17.50 9.44
C GLY A 252 2.70 17.93 9.15
N ILE A 253 3.01 18.30 7.90
CA ILE A 253 4.32 18.79 7.50
C ILE A 253 4.72 20.05 8.28
N LYS A 254 3.78 20.99 8.48
CA LYS A 254 4.04 22.24 9.23
C LYS A 254 4.20 21.99 10.73
N VAL A 255 3.46 21.05 11.29
CA VAL A 255 3.42 20.77 12.74
C VAL A 255 4.57 19.86 13.19
N PHE A 256 4.88 18.83 12.40
CA PHE A 256 5.89 17.83 12.79
C PHE A 256 7.32 18.17 12.35
N GLY A 257 7.52 19.26 11.58
CA GLY A 257 8.82 19.74 11.16
C GLY A 257 9.39 18.99 9.95
N ASN A 258 10.68 19.09 9.72
CA ASN A 258 11.36 18.65 8.50
C ASN A 258 10.94 17.28 8.03
N LEU A 259 10.38 17.24 6.81
CA LEU A 259 10.32 16.01 6.01
C LEU A 259 11.76 15.60 5.72
N GLY A 260 12.08 14.33 5.94
CA GLY A 260 13.33 13.80 5.44
C GLY A 260 13.46 13.94 3.93
N GLU A 261 14.68 13.89 3.44
CA GLU A 261 15.00 14.16 2.02
C GLU A 261 14.14 13.31 1.08
N GLU A 262 13.91 12.05 1.39
CA GLU A 262 13.10 11.14 0.60
C GLU A 262 11.60 11.50 0.63
N ASN A 263 11.06 11.78 1.83
CA ASN A 263 9.68 12.23 1.97
C ASN A 263 9.46 13.61 1.33
N LEU A 264 10.47 14.47 1.35
CA LEU A 264 10.47 15.75 0.69
C LEU A 264 10.43 15.58 -0.84
N ALA A 265 11.21 14.67 -1.40
CA ALA A 265 11.18 14.33 -2.82
C ALA A 265 9.81 13.78 -3.24
N HIS A 266 9.23 12.88 -2.44
CA HIS A 266 7.86 12.39 -2.67
C HIS A 266 6.83 13.52 -2.60
N TYR A 267 6.92 14.40 -1.62
CA TYR A 267 6.06 15.58 -1.52
C TYR A 267 6.14 16.46 -2.77
N PHE A 268 7.35 16.79 -3.22
CA PHE A 268 7.53 17.60 -4.42
C PHE A 268 7.09 16.88 -5.70
N LYS A 269 7.29 15.55 -5.80
CA LYS A 269 6.77 14.74 -6.90
C LYS A 269 5.25 14.93 -7.02
N HIS A 270 4.51 14.74 -5.92
CA HIS A 270 3.06 14.91 -5.93
C HIS A 270 2.64 16.36 -6.20
N LYS A 271 3.35 17.31 -5.61
CA LYS A 271 3.06 18.74 -5.78
C LYS A 271 3.36 19.24 -7.20
N SER A 272 4.27 18.61 -7.91
CA SER A 272 4.63 18.99 -9.29
C SER A 272 3.60 18.58 -10.33
N VAL A 273 2.68 17.66 -10.01
CA VAL A 273 1.65 17.19 -10.95
C VAL A 273 0.59 18.28 -11.12
N GLU A 274 0.51 18.85 -12.31
CA GLU A 274 -0.50 19.85 -12.67
C GLU A 274 -1.77 19.19 -13.23
N THR A 275 -1.61 18.10 -13.98
CA THR A 275 -2.73 17.38 -14.57
C THR A 275 -2.46 15.89 -14.56
N LEU A 276 -3.44 15.13 -14.11
CA LEU A 276 -3.48 13.67 -14.21
C LEU A 276 -4.78 13.28 -14.90
N HIS A 277 -4.68 12.85 -16.15
CA HIS A 277 -5.81 12.33 -16.91
C HIS A 277 -5.66 10.82 -17.10
N ILE A 278 -6.61 10.07 -16.60
CA ILE A 278 -6.66 8.61 -16.71
C ILE A 278 -7.89 8.21 -17.49
N SER A 279 -7.71 7.39 -18.53
CA SER A 279 -8.78 6.84 -19.34
C SER A 279 -8.42 5.43 -19.83
N SER A 280 -9.36 4.74 -20.47
CA SER A 280 -9.10 3.46 -21.15
C SER A 280 -8.11 3.54 -22.31
N ASP A 281 -7.89 4.74 -22.83
CA ASP A 281 -7.03 4.97 -24.01
C ASP A 281 -5.59 5.32 -23.61
N GLY A 282 -5.39 5.72 -22.34
CA GLY A 282 -4.07 6.04 -21.82
C GLY A 282 -4.09 6.89 -20.55
N ILE A 283 -2.88 7.12 -20.05
CA ILE A 283 -2.62 7.95 -18.88
C ILE A 283 -1.74 9.11 -19.32
N VAL A 284 -2.21 10.34 -19.07
CA VAL A 284 -1.46 11.57 -19.34
C VAL A 284 -1.15 12.27 -18.05
N VAL A 285 0.13 12.48 -17.80
CA VAL A 285 0.64 13.22 -16.64
C VAL A 285 1.32 14.49 -17.14
N VAL A 286 0.86 15.63 -16.69
CA VAL A 286 1.55 16.93 -16.89
C VAL A 286 2.10 17.36 -15.55
N ALA A 287 3.41 17.56 -15.50
CA ALA A 287 4.08 17.97 -14.28
C ALA A 287 5.02 19.15 -14.54
N ASN A 288 5.01 20.09 -13.61
CA ASN A 288 5.98 21.20 -13.57
C ASN A 288 7.12 20.80 -12.64
N VAL A 289 8.21 20.33 -13.22
CA VAL A 289 9.30 19.69 -12.49
C VAL A 289 10.47 20.65 -12.30
N CYS A 290 10.84 20.89 -11.05
CA CYS A 290 12.11 21.54 -10.74
C CYS A 290 13.25 20.50 -10.82
N TYR A 291 14.11 20.62 -11.81
CA TYR A 291 15.17 19.64 -12.17
C TYR A 291 16.08 19.24 -11.00
N CYS A 292 16.29 20.13 -10.03
CA CYS A 292 17.22 19.86 -8.92
C CYS A 292 16.79 18.77 -7.95
N LEU A 293 15.51 18.39 -7.91
CA LEU A 293 14.98 17.46 -6.93
C LEU A 293 14.75 16.04 -7.48
N LEU A 294 14.57 15.88 -8.77
CA LEU A 294 14.36 14.57 -9.40
C LEU A 294 15.64 13.76 -9.58
N TYR A 295 16.78 14.43 -9.74
CA TYR A 295 18.07 13.76 -9.90
C TYR A 295 18.69 13.25 -8.60
N THR A 296 18.24 13.71 -7.45
CA THR A 296 18.82 13.38 -6.14
C THR A 296 18.09 12.27 -5.39
N SER A 297 16.93 11.84 -5.87
CA SER A 297 16.14 10.77 -5.23
C SER A 297 15.57 9.85 -6.29
N PRO A 298 16.35 8.87 -6.77
CA PRO A 298 15.75 7.74 -7.50
C PRO A 298 14.75 7.08 -6.55
N SER A 299 13.51 6.87 -7.04
CA SER A 299 12.55 6.07 -6.28
C SER A 299 13.20 4.72 -5.98
N PRO A 300 13.07 4.16 -4.76
CA PRO A 300 13.50 2.78 -4.50
C PRO A 300 12.91 1.77 -5.50
N ARG A 301 11.83 2.15 -6.18
CA ARG A 301 11.19 1.39 -7.27
C ARG A 301 11.97 1.48 -8.59
N ASP A 302 12.79 2.52 -8.78
CA ASP A 302 13.57 2.73 -10.01
C ASP A 302 14.98 2.12 -9.92
N LEU A 303 15.48 1.85 -8.71
CA LEU A 303 16.77 1.22 -8.48
C LEU A 303 16.80 -0.28 -8.82
N SER A 304 15.63 -0.91 -9.00
CA SER A 304 15.53 -2.33 -9.42
C SER A 304 15.66 -2.54 -10.92
N THR A 305 15.71 -1.48 -11.73
CA THR A 305 15.78 -1.57 -13.20
C THR A 305 17.18 -1.32 -13.80
N SER A 306 18.18 -1.06 -12.95
CA SER A 306 19.57 -0.90 -13.42
C SER A 306 20.45 -2.03 -12.92
N ARG A 307 20.26 -3.24 -13.46
CA ARG A 307 21.28 -4.29 -13.64
C ARG A 307 20.86 -5.24 -14.75
#